data_5b780af08d13d8c24886e6282ab51c82
#
_entry.id   5b780af08d13d8c24886e6282ab51c82
#
_cell.length_a   1.000
_cell.length_b   1.000
_cell.length_c   1.000
_cell.angle_alpha   90.00
_cell.angle_beta   90.00
_cell.angle_gamma   90.00
#
_symmetry.space_group_name_H-M   'P 1'
#
loop_
_entity.id
_entity.type
_entity.pdbx_description
1 polymer ?
#
loop_
_entity_poly.entity_id
_entity_poly.type
_entity_poly.pdbx_seq_one_letter_code
_entity_poly.pdbx_strand_id
1 'polypeptide(L)'
;TGFRMPSIQYYQDNNAKNYFLFGSGACLRTELFKDIVGRHQFHLIGRCGNRLLSGDDSEVMNMICLRGYSLGYNEKCTFVHVLASHRLSEKYFFSLMEGLGMSNPILSVYSLILNDRSFVYFYKELLSTLKFLFLSLFQKGNDVKTIQIKQKIGFMKGLRFFGIRMIYK
;
A
#
# COMPACT_ATOMS: atom_id res chain seq x y z
N THR A 1 -13.62 -14.62 -19.60
CA THR A 1 -12.15 -14.73 -19.40
C THR A 1 -11.81 -14.07 -18.09
N GLY A 2 -11.82 -14.89 -17.00
CA GLY A 2 -11.52 -14.40 -15.65
C GLY A 2 -10.02 -14.08 -15.53
N PHE A 3 -9.71 -12.85 -15.15
CA PHE A 3 -8.37 -12.50 -14.72
C PHE A 3 -8.07 -13.26 -13.41
N ARG A 4 -7.27 -14.30 -13.50
CA ARG A 4 -6.71 -14.97 -12.32
C ARG A 4 -5.55 -14.11 -11.85
N MET A 5 -5.71 -13.44 -10.70
CA MET A 5 -4.54 -12.94 -9.99
C MET A 5 -3.59 -14.12 -9.75
N PRO A 6 -2.30 -13.98 -10.04
CA PRO A 6 -1.33 -15.00 -9.68
C PRO A 6 -1.51 -15.25 -8.18
N SER A 7 -1.57 -16.53 -7.80
CA SER A 7 -1.57 -16.92 -6.39
C SER A 7 -0.32 -16.32 -5.76
N ILE A 8 -0.50 -15.28 -4.97
CA ILE A 8 0.61 -14.73 -4.21
C ILE A 8 0.90 -15.81 -3.16
N GLN A 9 1.91 -16.60 -3.38
CA GLN A 9 2.45 -17.53 -2.40
C GLN A 9 3.05 -16.67 -1.29
N TYR A 10 2.30 -16.49 -0.21
CA TYR A 10 2.82 -15.89 1.00
C TYR A 10 3.64 -16.95 1.72
N TYR A 11 4.94 -16.72 1.77
CA TYR A 11 5.89 -17.60 2.37
C TYR A 11 5.62 -17.77 3.87
N GLN A 12 5.59 -19.02 4.31
CA GLN A 12 5.81 -19.41 5.68
C GLN A 12 7.30 -19.25 6.05
N ASP A 13 7.85 -18.08 5.87
CA ASP A 13 9.16 -17.81 6.39
C ASP A 13 9.01 -17.17 7.77
N ASN A 14 9.66 -17.74 8.80
CA ASN A 14 9.59 -17.32 10.19
C ASN A 14 10.07 -15.87 10.43
N ASN A 15 10.47 -15.17 9.40
CA ASN A 15 10.76 -13.73 9.37
C ASN A 15 9.57 -12.91 8.87
N ALA A 16 8.49 -12.92 9.65
CA ALA A 16 7.22 -12.24 9.37
C ALA A 16 7.27 -10.69 9.17
N LYS A 17 8.43 -10.12 8.95
CA LYS A 17 8.62 -8.67 8.86
C LYS A 17 8.11 -8.03 7.56
N ASN A 18 7.66 -8.81 6.57
CA ASN A 18 7.28 -8.32 5.25
C ASN A 18 5.92 -8.85 4.77
N TYR A 19 5.05 -9.33 5.65
CA TYR A 19 3.76 -9.86 5.22
C TYR A 19 2.76 -8.74 4.98
N PHE A 20 2.26 -8.72 3.79
CA PHE A 20 1.15 -7.90 3.37
C PHE A 20 -0.09 -8.80 3.23
N LEU A 21 -1.15 -8.51 3.98
CA LEU A 21 -2.45 -9.15 3.82
C LEU A 21 -3.44 -8.13 3.23
N PHE A 22 -4.25 -8.59 2.28
CA PHE A 22 -5.36 -7.79 1.81
C PHE A 22 -6.43 -7.69 2.90
N GLY A 23 -7.02 -6.51 3.08
CA GLY A 23 -8.11 -6.30 4.02
C GLY A 23 -9.34 -7.16 3.74
N SER A 24 -9.60 -7.48 2.45
CA SER A 24 -10.67 -8.39 2.05
C SER A 24 -10.40 -9.79 2.56
N GLY A 25 -11.27 -10.29 3.45
CA GLY A 25 -11.12 -11.62 4.07
C GLY A 25 -10.18 -11.66 5.27
N ALA A 26 -9.62 -10.53 5.71
CA ALA A 26 -8.80 -10.48 6.91
C ALA A 26 -9.64 -10.64 8.19
N CYS A 27 -9.17 -11.48 9.11
CA CYS A 27 -9.75 -11.67 10.43
C CYS A 27 -8.77 -11.14 11.48
N LEU A 28 -9.25 -10.27 12.36
CA LEU A 28 -8.46 -9.63 13.39
C LEU A 28 -9.02 -9.96 14.78
N ARG A 29 -8.14 -10.08 15.78
CA ARG A 29 -8.58 -10.14 17.17
C ARG A 29 -9.19 -8.80 17.56
N THR A 30 -10.46 -8.79 17.99
CA THR A 30 -11.21 -7.57 18.28
C THR A 30 -10.52 -6.69 19.30
N GLU A 31 -9.99 -7.26 20.39
CA GLU A 31 -9.34 -6.49 21.46
C GLU A 31 -8.03 -5.84 20.97
N LEU A 32 -7.25 -6.55 20.15
CA LEU A 32 -6.05 -5.98 19.52
C LEU A 32 -6.41 -4.82 18.58
N PHE A 33 -7.46 -4.98 17.77
CA PHE A 33 -7.92 -3.92 16.89
C PHE A 33 -8.42 -2.68 17.66
N LYS A 34 -9.20 -2.87 18.72
CA LYS A 34 -9.65 -1.79 19.60
C LYS A 34 -8.47 -1.05 20.24
N ASP A 35 -7.46 -1.78 20.74
CA ASP A 35 -6.27 -1.17 21.31
C ASP A 35 -5.50 -0.34 20.28
N ILE A 36 -5.36 -0.85 19.05
CA ILE A 36 -4.72 -0.11 17.95
C ILE A 36 -5.49 1.17 17.64
N VAL A 37 -6.79 1.08 17.42
CA VAL A 37 -7.65 2.22 17.08
C VAL A 37 -7.71 3.24 18.21
N GLY A 38 -7.73 2.81 19.46
CA GLY A 38 -7.79 3.70 20.62
C GLY A 38 -6.50 4.47 20.91
N ARG A 39 -5.35 3.96 20.44
CA ARG A 39 -4.03 4.58 20.76
C ARG A 39 -3.35 5.25 19.59
N HIS A 40 -3.79 4.96 18.36
CA HIS A 40 -3.11 5.43 17.14
C HIS A 40 -4.03 6.20 16.23
N GLN A 41 -3.48 7.27 15.70
CA GLN A 41 -4.08 8.00 14.62
C GLN A 41 -3.63 7.40 13.30
N PHE A 42 -4.58 6.82 12.54
CA PHE A 42 -4.31 6.32 11.20
C PHE A 42 -4.07 7.48 10.22
N HIS A 43 -3.12 7.26 9.33
CA HIS A 43 -2.78 8.20 8.27
C HIS A 43 -3.50 7.84 6.97
N LEU A 44 -3.74 6.54 6.76
CA LEU A 44 -4.40 5.99 5.58
C LEU A 44 -5.85 5.65 5.92
N ILE A 45 -6.77 6.51 5.50
CA ILE A 45 -8.22 6.37 5.79
C ILE A 45 -8.97 5.59 4.72
N GLY A 46 -8.23 4.94 3.80
CA GLY A 46 -8.84 4.17 2.72
C GLY A 46 -9.57 5.01 1.67
N ARG A 47 -10.48 4.36 0.97
CA ARG A 47 -11.26 4.99 -0.11
C ARG A 47 -12.42 5.79 0.46
N CYS A 48 -12.35 7.10 0.34
CA CYS A 48 -13.39 8.01 0.81
C CYS A 48 -13.76 9.02 -0.27
N GLY A 49 -15.03 9.05 -0.66
CA GLY A 49 -15.54 9.91 -1.72
C GLY A 49 -14.82 9.66 -3.06
N ASN A 50 -14.32 10.71 -3.68
CA ASN A 50 -13.60 10.63 -4.96
C ASN A 50 -12.10 10.28 -4.81
N ARG A 51 -11.63 10.04 -3.59
CA ARG A 51 -10.22 9.68 -3.34
C ARG A 51 -10.07 8.17 -3.31
N LEU A 52 -9.23 7.65 -4.20
CA LEU A 52 -8.86 6.23 -4.25
C LEU A 52 -7.60 5.95 -3.43
N LEU A 53 -7.43 6.66 -2.29
CA LEU A 53 -6.38 6.33 -1.35
C LEU A 53 -6.56 4.88 -0.87
N SER A 54 -5.48 4.13 -0.83
CA SER A 54 -5.49 2.71 -0.47
C SER A 54 -4.43 2.48 0.61
N GLY A 55 -4.43 1.29 1.23
CA GLY A 55 -3.39 0.91 2.19
C GLY A 55 -3.78 1.10 3.65
N ASP A 56 -5.03 1.43 3.94
CA ASP A 56 -5.62 1.44 5.28
C ASP A 56 -5.51 0.07 5.96
N ASP A 57 -5.83 -0.99 5.22
CA ASP A 57 -5.60 -2.38 5.63
C ASP A 57 -4.11 -2.67 5.90
N SER A 58 -3.23 -2.21 5.02
CA SER A 58 -1.79 -2.36 5.16
C SER A 58 -1.25 -1.61 6.38
N GLU A 59 -1.76 -0.43 6.68
CA GLU A 59 -1.37 0.34 7.87
C GLU A 59 -1.75 -0.42 9.14
N VAL A 60 -2.98 -0.97 9.21
CA VAL A 60 -3.43 -1.80 10.33
C VAL A 60 -2.52 -3.03 10.51
N MET A 61 -2.19 -3.73 9.43
CA MET A 61 -1.33 -4.92 9.48
C MET A 61 0.09 -4.58 9.95
N ASN A 62 0.66 -3.48 9.47
CA ASN A 62 1.95 -2.99 9.95
C ASN A 62 1.93 -2.64 11.44
N MET A 63 0.86 -2.02 11.92
CA MET A 63 0.65 -1.72 13.34
C MET A 63 0.58 -2.98 14.20
N ILE A 64 -0.06 -4.05 13.72
CA ILE A 64 -0.11 -5.36 14.36
C ILE A 64 1.31 -5.94 14.47
N CYS A 65 2.08 -5.89 13.38
CA CYS A 65 3.47 -6.37 13.37
C CYS A 65 4.37 -5.56 14.31
N LEU A 66 4.21 -4.23 14.37
CA LEU A 66 4.97 -3.37 15.29
C LEU A 66 4.71 -3.69 16.77
N ARG A 67 3.55 -4.30 17.09
CA ARG A 67 3.25 -4.80 18.44
C ARG A 67 3.79 -6.20 18.70
N GLY A 68 4.58 -6.76 17.79
CA GLY A 68 5.18 -8.10 17.94
C GLY A 68 4.25 -9.25 17.58
N TYR A 69 3.06 -8.97 17.00
CA TYR A 69 2.17 -10.02 16.49
C TYR A 69 2.57 -10.43 15.08
N SER A 70 2.26 -11.66 14.73
CA SER A 70 2.48 -12.21 13.39
C SER A 70 1.18 -12.20 12.59
N LEU A 71 1.32 -12.05 11.27
CA LEU A 71 0.22 -12.23 10.33
C LEU A 71 0.25 -13.67 9.82
N GLY A 72 -0.90 -14.32 9.80
CA GLY A 72 -1.07 -15.68 9.30
C GLY A 72 -1.89 -15.71 8.03
N TYR A 73 -1.58 -16.62 7.12
CA TYR A 73 -2.37 -16.92 5.92
C TYR A 73 -2.93 -18.33 6.00
N ASN A 74 -4.21 -18.47 5.66
CA ASN A 74 -4.87 -19.77 5.55
C ASN A 74 -5.40 -19.95 4.13
N GLU A 75 -4.80 -20.84 3.37
CA GLU A 75 -5.18 -21.15 1.97
C GLU A 75 -6.59 -21.73 1.82
N LYS A 76 -7.14 -22.29 2.90
CA LYS A 76 -8.52 -22.82 2.93
C LYS A 76 -9.59 -21.75 3.07
N CYS A 77 -9.20 -20.54 3.48
CA CYS A 77 -10.10 -19.39 3.59
C CYS A 77 -10.21 -18.71 2.22
N THR A 78 -11.16 -19.15 1.42
CA THR A 78 -11.42 -18.59 0.08
C THR A 78 -12.72 -17.79 0.07
N PHE A 79 -12.75 -16.74 -0.73
CA PHE A 79 -13.96 -15.95 -0.96
C PHE A 79 -14.01 -15.44 -2.41
N VAL A 80 -15.23 -15.12 -2.87
CA VAL A 80 -15.45 -14.53 -4.18
C VAL A 80 -15.52 -13.01 -4.03
N HIS A 81 -14.58 -12.30 -4.65
CA HIS A 81 -14.57 -10.84 -4.65
C HIS A 81 -15.35 -10.31 -5.85
N VAL A 82 -16.59 -9.89 -5.64
CA VAL A 82 -17.45 -9.30 -6.68
C VAL A 82 -17.03 -7.84 -6.90
N LEU A 83 -16.62 -7.52 -8.13
CA LEU A 83 -16.28 -6.16 -8.52
C LEU A 83 -17.41 -5.54 -9.36
N ALA A 84 -17.82 -4.33 -9.01
CA ALA A 84 -18.75 -3.57 -9.85
C ALA A 84 -18.10 -3.23 -11.19
N SER A 85 -18.89 -3.23 -12.28
CA SER A 85 -18.40 -3.08 -13.65
C SER A 85 -17.56 -1.82 -13.89
N HIS A 86 -17.92 -0.70 -13.25
CA HIS A 86 -17.16 0.55 -13.36
C HIS A 86 -15.71 0.44 -12.83
N ARG A 87 -15.47 -0.50 -11.90
CA ARG A 87 -14.13 -0.78 -11.35
C ARG A 87 -13.23 -1.59 -12.29
N LEU A 88 -13.80 -2.13 -13.35
CA LEU A 88 -13.08 -2.88 -14.40
C LEU A 88 -12.62 -1.97 -15.55
N SER A 89 -12.89 -0.65 -15.47
CA SER A 89 -12.46 0.30 -16.49
C SER A 89 -10.98 0.66 -16.33
N GLU A 90 -10.31 0.88 -17.46
CA GLU A 90 -8.90 1.33 -17.50
C GLU A 90 -8.70 2.63 -16.71
N LYS A 91 -9.64 3.58 -16.85
CA LYS A 91 -9.62 4.84 -16.10
C LYS A 91 -9.59 4.60 -14.59
N TYR A 92 -10.44 3.68 -14.09
CA TYR A 92 -10.47 3.34 -12.68
C TYR A 92 -9.16 2.67 -12.25
N PHE A 93 -8.64 1.76 -13.07
CA PHE A 93 -7.39 1.06 -12.80
C PHE A 93 -6.20 2.03 -12.66
N PHE A 94 -6.03 2.97 -13.57
CA PHE A 94 -4.97 3.97 -13.47
C PHE A 94 -5.13 4.89 -12.25
N SER A 95 -6.35 5.27 -11.92
CA SER A 95 -6.62 6.05 -10.71
C SER A 95 -6.31 5.25 -9.43
N LEU A 96 -6.59 3.95 -9.45
CA LEU A 96 -6.23 3.04 -8.36
C LEU A 96 -4.70 2.94 -8.19
N MET A 97 -3.96 2.81 -9.29
CA MET A 97 -2.49 2.75 -9.25
C MET A 97 -1.88 4.03 -8.69
N GLU A 98 -2.46 5.17 -9.03
CA GLU A 98 -2.06 6.46 -8.46
C GLU A 98 -2.38 6.53 -6.95
N GLY A 99 -3.56 6.06 -6.53
CA GLY A 99 -3.97 5.99 -5.12
C GLY A 99 -3.06 5.07 -4.28
N LEU A 100 -2.68 3.91 -4.83
CA LEU A 100 -1.68 3.02 -4.22
C LEU A 100 -0.33 3.73 -4.06
N GLY A 101 0.10 4.45 -5.10
CA GLY A 101 1.33 5.25 -5.04
C GLY A 101 1.29 6.30 -3.93
N MET A 102 0.15 6.96 -3.72
CA MET A 102 0.00 7.97 -2.66
C MET A 102 0.19 7.41 -1.24
N SER A 103 -0.12 6.15 -1.02
CA SER A 103 0.03 5.50 0.30
C SER A 103 1.47 5.06 0.58
N ASN A 104 2.27 4.86 -0.46
CA ASN A 104 3.63 4.33 -0.35
C ASN A 104 4.55 5.11 0.61
N PRO A 105 4.56 6.46 0.67
CA PRO A 105 5.42 7.17 1.62
C PRO A 105 5.19 6.75 3.07
N ILE A 106 3.94 6.57 3.47
CA ILE A 106 3.58 6.12 4.83
C ILE A 106 3.97 4.65 5.02
N LEU A 107 3.62 3.79 4.07
CA LEU A 107 3.93 2.36 4.14
C LEU A 107 5.44 2.10 4.11
N SER A 108 6.21 2.93 3.40
CA SER A 108 7.68 2.86 3.41
C SER A 108 8.25 3.16 4.80
N VAL A 109 7.69 4.11 5.54
CA VAL A 109 8.13 4.39 6.93
C VAL A 109 7.89 3.18 7.82
N TYR A 110 6.71 2.55 7.77
CA TYR A 110 6.46 1.31 8.50
C TYR A 110 7.44 0.20 8.11
N SER A 111 7.70 0.05 6.81
CA SER A 111 8.67 -0.96 6.31
C SER A 111 10.09 -0.69 6.82
N LEU A 112 10.51 0.57 6.92
CA LEU A 112 11.81 0.92 7.49
C LEU A 112 11.91 0.48 8.96
N ILE A 113 10.89 0.79 9.76
CA ILE A 113 10.87 0.46 11.19
C ILE A 113 10.83 -1.06 11.38
N LEU A 114 9.94 -1.76 10.69
CA LEU A 114 9.76 -3.21 10.82
C LEU A 114 10.99 -4.02 10.39
N ASN A 115 11.77 -3.50 9.43
CA ASN A 115 12.95 -4.18 8.90
C ASN A 115 14.26 -3.61 9.45
N ASP A 116 14.20 -2.72 10.43
CA ASP A 116 15.38 -2.05 11.01
C ASP A 116 16.30 -1.43 9.95
N ARG A 117 15.69 -0.78 8.96
CA ARG A 117 16.40 -0.17 7.83
C ARG A 117 16.64 1.31 8.07
N SER A 118 17.80 1.80 7.65
CA SER A 118 18.14 3.22 7.68
C SER A 118 17.22 4.06 6.76
N PHE A 119 16.93 5.29 7.15
CA PHE A 119 16.25 6.31 6.32
C PHE A 119 16.91 6.55 4.95
N VAL A 120 18.15 6.15 4.78
CA VAL A 120 18.86 6.17 3.48
C VAL A 120 18.08 5.41 2.40
N TYR A 121 17.35 4.35 2.76
CA TYR A 121 16.49 3.62 1.81
C TYR A 121 15.33 4.47 1.31
N PHE A 122 14.72 5.28 2.16
CA PHE A 122 13.66 6.21 1.76
C PHE A 122 14.17 7.26 0.76
N TYR A 123 15.36 7.85 1.03
CA TYR A 123 15.98 8.78 0.10
C TYR A 123 16.36 8.13 -1.23
N LYS A 124 16.85 6.89 -1.21
CA LYS A 124 17.12 6.13 -2.45
C LYS A 124 15.84 5.91 -3.26
N GLU A 125 14.72 5.59 -2.61
CA GLU A 125 13.43 5.44 -3.28
C GLU A 125 12.95 6.76 -3.89
N LEU A 126 13.08 7.87 -3.15
CA LEU A 126 12.76 9.21 -3.65
C LEU A 126 13.60 9.57 -4.87
N LEU A 127 14.93 9.43 -4.81
CA LEU A 127 15.83 9.72 -5.93
C LEU A 127 15.54 8.81 -7.13
N SER A 128 15.30 7.53 -6.91
CA SER A 128 14.91 6.58 -7.96
C SER A 128 13.59 7.00 -8.62
N THR A 129 12.64 7.47 -7.84
CA THR A 129 11.35 7.97 -8.34
C THR A 129 11.54 9.21 -9.22
N LEU A 130 12.30 10.18 -8.77
CA LEU A 130 12.61 11.39 -9.54
C LEU A 130 13.33 11.06 -10.84
N LYS A 131 14.36 10.21 -10.78
CA LYS A 131 15.09 9.73 -11.95
C LYS A 131 14.17 9.03 -12.95
N PHE A 132 13.32 8.12 -12.47
CA PHE A 132 12.38 7.39 -13.32
C PHE A 132 11.39 8.34 -14.02
N LEU A 133 10.80 9.28 -13.28
CA LEU A 133 9.85 10.26 -13.85
C LEU A 133 10.55 11.13 -14.90
N PHE A 134 11.77 11.60 -14.64
CA PHE A 134 12.54 12.37 -15.60
C PHE A 134 12.83 11.57 -16.88
N LEU A 135 13.36 10.34 -16.76
CA LEU A 135 13.64 9.50 -17.92
C LEU A 135 12.38 9.11 -18.70
N SER A 136 11.24 9.03 -18.02
CA SER A 136 9.97 8.69 -18.67
C SER A 136 9.47 9.76 -19.65
N LEU A 137 9.96 10.99 -19.56
CA LEU A 137 9.62 12.08 -20.50
C LEU A 137 10.21 11.82 -21.90
N PHE A 138 11.31 11.09 -21.97
CA PHE A 138 12.06 10.88 -23.22
C PHE A 138 11.81 9.50 -23.86
N GLN A 139 10.97 8.68 -23.28
CA GLN A 139 10.74 7.33 -23.74
C GLN A 139 9.29 7.11 -24.15
N LYS A 140 9.07 6.37 -25.24
CA LYS A 140 7.75 5.96 -25.69
C LYS A 140 7.05 5.08 -24.64
N GLY A 141 5.82 5.41 -24.31
CA GLY A 141 5.05 4.69 -23.29
C GLY A 141 4.49 3.36 -23.79
N ASN A 142 4.37 2.41 -22.89
CA ASN A 142 3.51 1.23 -22.98
C ASN A 142 2.66 1.15 -21.70
N ASP A 143 1.72 0.21 -21.63
CA ASP A 143 0.78 0.10 -20.51
C ASP A 143 1.50 -0.09 -19.17
N VAL A 144 2.52 -0.95 -19.13
CA VAL A 144 3.31 -1.20 -17.92
C VAL A 144 3.99 0.08 -17.44
N LYS A 145 4.57 0.84 -18.36
CA LYS A 145 5.22 2.11 -18.05
C LYS A 145 4.20 3.15 -17.56
N THR A 146 3.02 3.20 -18.16
CA THR A 146 1.93 4.09 -17.72
C THR A 146 1.53 3.77 -16.28
N ILE A 147 1.41 2.51 -15.91
CA ILE A 147 1.15 2.06 -14.53
C ILE A 147 2.24 2.56 -13.58
N GLN A 148 3.50 2.34 -13.93
CA GLN A 148 4.63 2.78 -13.13
C GLN A 148 4.67 4.30 -12.95
N ILE A 149 4.41 5.06 -14.02
CA ILE A 149 4.31 6.52 -13.97
C ILE A 149 3.20 6.95 -12.99
N LYS A 150 2.01 6.36 -13.08
CA LYS A 150 0.90 6.67 -12.19
C LYS A 150 1.23 6.39 -10.73
N GLN A 151 1.86 5.26 -10.42
CA GLN A 151 2.32 4.95 -9.07
C GLN A 151 3.37 5.94 -8.56
N LYS A 152 4.34 6.34 -9.41
CA LYS A 152 5.38 7.30 -9.02
C LYS A 152 4.83 8.73 -8.85
N ILE A 153 3.88 9.15 -9.68
CA ILE A 153 3.15 10.41 -9.49
C ILE A 153 2.36 10.35 -8.18
N GLY A 154 1.69 9.24 -7.90
CA GLY A 154 0.99 9.01 -6.63
C GLY A 154 1.94 9.16 -5.44
N PHE A 155 3.12 8.54 -5.48
CA PHE A 155 4.14 8.67 -4.45
C PHE A 155 4.52 10.14 -4.17
N MET A 156 4.77 10.94 -5.20
CA MET A 156 5.07 12.37 -5.05
C MET A 156 3.90 13.16 -4.45
N LYS A 157 2.67 12.86 -4.88
CA LYS A 157 1.46 13.45 -4.29
C LYS A 157 1.29 13.05 -2.82
N GLY A 158 1.59 11.80 -2.48
CA GLY A 158 1.58 11.30 -1.12
C GLY A 158 2.58 12.02 -0.22
N LEU A 159 3.81 12.19 -0.66
CA LEU A 159 4.82 12.97 0.06
C LEU A 159 4.34 14.38 0.39
N ARG A 160 3.76 15.07 -0.59
CA ARG A 160 3.20 16.42 -0.39
C ARG A 160 2.04 16.40 0.59
N PHE A 161 1.13 15.45 0.46
CA PHE A 161 -0.08 15.35 1.27
C PHE A 161 0.24 15.03 2.74
N PHE A 162 1.11 14.06 3.00
CA PHE A 162 1.48 13.65 4.34
C PHE A 162 2.55 14.56 4.95
N GLY A 163 3.49 15.06 4.16
CA GLY A 163 4.51 16.00 4.62
C GLY A 163 3.91 17.27 5.20
N ILE A 164 2.91 17.84 4.53
CA ILE A 164 2.18 19.00 5.05
C ILE A 164 1.47 18.68 6.38
N ARG A 165 0.83 17.50 6.49
CA ARG A 165 0.12 17.11 7.71
C ARG A 165 1.05 16.86 8.91
N MET A 166 2.27 16.40 8.68
CA MET A 166 3.25 16.20 9.77
C MET A 166 3.85 17.50 10.30
N ILE A 167 3.85 18.57 9.50
CA ILE A 167 4.37 19.88 9.91
C ILE A 167 3.34 20.65 10.78
N TYR A 168 2.05 20.38 10.57
CA TYR A 168 0.95 21.10 11.26
C TYR A 168 0.34 20.34 12.46
N LYS A 169 0.97 19.28 12.94
CA LYS A 169 0.64 18.58 14.19
C LYS A 169 1.79 18.62 15.17
#